data_bc174a222c4ae2241d5dcc5ea28fbe16
#
_entry.id   bc174a222c4ae2241d5dcc5ea28fbe16
#
_cell.length_a   1.000
_cell.length_b   1.000
_cell.length_c   1.000
_cell.angle_alpha   90.00
_cell.angle_beta   90.00
_cell.angle_gamma   90.00
#
_symmetry.space_group_name_H-M   'P 1'
#
loop_
_entity.id
_entity.type
_entity.pdbx_description
1 polymer ?
#
loop_
_entity_poly.entity_id
_entity_poly.type
_entity_poly.pdbx_seq_one_letter_code
_entity_poly.pdbx_strand_id
1 'polypeptide(L)'
;WQLTPVPWCEEGFWIERDDEESLPLGSTAEHLSGLFYIQEASSMLPVAALFADGNQPERVMDVAAAPGSKTTQIAARMNNHGAILANEFSASRVKVLHANISRCGIHNVALTHFDGRVFGAALPEAFDAILLDAPCSGEGVVRKDPDALKNWSVESNLEIAATQRELIDSAFHALRPGGTLVYSTCTLNRDENEDVCLWLRQRYADAVEFLPLDTLFDSASHAATPEGFLHVFPQIYDCEGFFVARLRKTRAVDPLPVPKFKVGNFPFAPVKGREATQAQAAASKVGLHWD
;
A
#
# COMPACT_ATOMS: atom_id res chain seq x y z
N TRP A 1 -2.66 -26.26 13.66
CA TRP A 1 -1.93 -25.01 13.43
C TRP A 1 -1.87 -24.23 14.74
N GLN A 2 -0.68 -23.77 15.09
CA GLN A 2 -0.49 -22.87 16.21
C GLN A 2 -0.37 -21.44 15.66
N LEU A 3 -1.18 -20.53 16.20
CA LEU A 3 -1.23 -19.13 15.76
C LEU A 3 -0.78 -18.23 16.89
N THR A 4 0.20 -17.36 16.62
CA THR A 4 0.67 -16.31 17.53
C THR A 4 0.35 -14.95 16.92
N PRO A 5 -0.41 -14.04 17.58
CA PRO A 5 -0.77 -12.75 17.03
C PRO A 5 0.46 -11.89 16.71
N VAL A 6 0.43 -11.18 15.57
CA VAL A 6 1.40 -10.14 15.24
C VAL A 6 1.03 -8.87 15.99
N PRO A 7 1.92 -8.27 16.82
CA PRO A 7 1.56 -7.18 17.75
C PRO A 7 0.98 -5.92 17.08
N TRP A 8 1.31 -5.67 15.81
CA TRP A 8 0.88 -4.48 15.06
C TRP A 8 -0.24 -4.75 14.06
N CYS A 9 -0.78 -5.97 14.00
CA CYS A 9 -1.81 -6.31 13.04
C CYS A 9 -2.81 -7.29 13.64
N GLU A 10 -4.02 -6.82 13.91
CA GLU A 10 -5.10 -7.63 14.50
C GLU A 10 -5.42 -8.89 13.67
N GLU A 11 -5.33 -8.77 12.34
CA GLU A 11 -5.60 -9.86 11.40
C GLU A 11 -4.36 -10.71 11.11
N GLY A 12 -3.19 -10.33 11.66
CA GLY A 12 -1.90 -10.96 11.38
C GLY A 12 -1.54 -12.00 12.44
N PHE A 13 -1.06 -13.15 11.96
CA PHE A 13 -0.59 -14.23 12.83
C PHE A 13 0.68 -14.85 12.29
N TRP A 14 1.62 -15.15 13.15
CA TRP A 14 2.65 -16.14 12.87
C TRP A 14 2.02 -17.53 12.96
N ILE A 15 2.42 -18.41 12.06
CA ILE A 15 1.88 -19.77 11.96
C ILE A 15 3.02 -20.77 12.15
N GLU A 16 2.82 -21.71 13.08
CA GLU A 16 3.66 -22.88 13.27
C GLU A 16 2.88 -24.14 12.94
N ARG A 17 3.52 -25.07 12.22
CA ARG A 17 2.90 -26.31 11.75
C ARG A 17 3.92 -27.46 11.75
N ASP A 18 3.48 -28.64 12.17
CA ASP A 18 4.28 -29.86 12.19
C ASP A 18 4.46 -30.49 10.78
N ASP A 19 3.57 -30.12 9.84
CA ASP A 19 3.47 -30.71 8.49
C ASP A 19 3.99 -29.78 7.37
N GLU A 20 4.68 -28.67 7.68
CA GLU A 20 5.13 -27.66 6.71
C GLU A 20 6.04 -28.24 5.61
N GLU A 21 6.90 -29.22 5.94
CA GLU A 21 7.76 -29.87 4.95
C GLU A 21 6.98 -30.73 3.96
N SER A 22 5.88 -31.38 4.41
CA SER A 22 5.07 -32.27 3.59
C SER A 22 3.97 -31.53 2.82
N LEU A 23 3.44 -30.44 3.37
CA LEU A 23 2.40 -29.61 2.79
C LEU A 23 2.72 -28.12 3.04
N PRO A 24 3.47 -27.46 2.14
CA PRO A 24 3.75 -26.03 2.26
C PRO A 24 2.49 -25.19 2.43
N LEU A 25 2.55 -24.15 3.27
CA LEU A 25 1.40 -23.29 3.60
C LEU A 25 0.66 -22.76 2.35
N GLY A 26 1.41 -22.41 1.31
CA GLY A 26 0.86 -21.97 0.02
C GLY A 26 0.11 -23.04 -0.78
N SER A 27 0.20 -24.31 -0.40
CA SER A 27 -0.47 -25.45 -1.04
C SER A 27 -1.69 -25.95 -0.25
N THR A 28 -1.99 -25.33 0.88
CA THR A 28 -3.16 -25.68 1.70
C THR A 28 -4.47 -25.29 1.04
N ALA A 29 -5.54 -26.03 1.33
CA ALA A 29 -6.87 -25.74 0.80
C ALA A 29 -7.35 -24.34 1.22
N GLU A 30 -7.03 -23.93 2.44
CA GLU A 30 -7.37 -22.63 3.01
C GLU A 30 -6.70 -21.50 2.24
N HIS A 31 -5.41 -21.63 1.92
CA HIS A 31 -4.70 -20.63 1.10
C HIS A 31 -5.25 -20.59 -0.33
N LEU A 32 -5.44 -21.75 -0.96
CA LEU A 32 -5.95 -21.84 -2.34
C LEU A 32 -7.36 -21.30 -2.47
N SER A 33 -8.20 -21.42 -1.43
CA SER A 33 -9.55 -20.84 -1.39
C SER A 33 -9.59 -19.37 -0.95
N GLY A 34 -8.45 -18.76 -0.68
CA GLY A 34 -8.35 -17.31 -0.41
C GLY A 34 -8.68 -16.90 1.01
N LEU A 35 -8.71 -17.82 1.98
CA LEU A 35 -9.04 -17.50 3.38
C LEU A 35 -7.96 -16.65 4.06
N PHE A 36 -6.71 -16.68 3.56
CA PHE A 36 -5.63 -15.83 4.06
C PHE A 36 -4.60 -15.52 2.97
N TYR A 37 -3.78 -14.52 3.26
CA TYR A 37 -2.62 -14.13 2.47
C TYR A 37 -1.33 -14.39 3.25
N ILE A 38 -0.31 -15.00 2.62
CA ILE A 38 1.00 -15.22 3.24
C ILE A 38 1.85 -13.97 3.00
N GLN A 39 2.27 -13.32 4.07
CA GLN A 39 3.14 -12.14 3.96
C GLN A 39 4.11 -12.06 5.15
N GLU A 40 5.14 -11.26 5.01
CA GLU A 40 6.09 -10.92 6.05
C GLU A 40 5.42 -10.03 7.11
N ALA A 41 5.69 -10.28 8.39
CA ALA A 41 5.04 -9.56 9.50
C ALA A 41 5.28 -8.05 9.44
N SER A 42 6.52 -7.60 9.18
CA SER A 42 6.84 -6.17 9.04
C SER A 42 6.09 -5.49 7.89
N SER A 43 5.79 -6.24 6.82
CA SER A 43 5.03 -5.76 5.66
C SER A 43 3.56 -5.45 5.98
N MET A 44 3.04 -5.87 7.14
CA MET A 44 1.69 -5.53 7.61
C MET A 44 1.60 -4.14 8.25
N LEU A 45 2.74 -3.60 8.72
CA LEU A 45 2.82 -2.30 9.42
C LEU A 45 2.25 -1.11 8.63
N PRO A 46 2.54 -0.94 7.32
CA PRO A 46 2.03 0.21 6.57
C PRO A 46 0.51 0.31 6.55
N VAL A 47 -0.17 -0.82 6.43
CA VAL A 47 -1.64 -0.84 6.46
C VAL A 47 -2.16 -0.57 7.87
N ALA A 48 -1.53 -1.13 8.91
CA ALA A 48 -1.86 -0.80 10.30
C ALA A 48 -1.71 0.71 10.56
N ALA A 49 -0.64 1.34 10.07
CA ALA A 49 -0.43 2.78 10.17
C ALA A 49 -1.49 3.58 9.38
N LEU A 50 -1.92 3.11 8.22
CA LEU A 50 -2.92 3.78 7.38
C LEU A 50 -4.28 3.87 8.08
N PHE A 51 -4.67 2.83 8.81
CA PHE A 51 -5.94 2.72 9.53
C PHE A 51 -5.82 3.08 11.03
N ALA A 52 -4.68 3.58 11.48
CA ALA A 52 -4.52 4.02 12.86
C ALA A 52 -5.51 5.13 13.23
N ASP A 53 -5.78 5.30 14.53
CA ASP A 53 -6.70 6.30 15.09
C ASP A 53 -8.15 6.18 14.58
N GLY A 54 -8.57 4.96 14.16
CA GLY A 54 -9.92 4.72 13.66
C GLY A 54 -10.21 5.34 12.30
N ASN A 55 -9.17 5.67 11.52
CA ASN A 55 -9.33 6.19 10.16
C ASN A 55 -10.14 5.21 9.29
N GLN A 56 -11.17 5.71 8.61
CA GLN A 56 -12.08 4.92 7.76
C GLN A 56 -12.14 5.55 6.36
N PRO A 57 -11.11 5.37 5.53
CA PRO A 57 -11.10 5.95 4.19
C PRO A 57 -12.08 5.22 3.26
N GLU A 58 -12.76 5.96 2.38
CA GLU A 58 -13.64 5.41 1.35
C GLU A 58 -12.91 5.20 0.02
N ARG A 59 -11.93 6.04 -0.30
CA ARG A 59 -11.14 5.97 -1.55
C ARG A 59 -9.67 5.86 -1.21
N VAL A 60 -9.13 4.69 -1.44
CA VAL A 60 -7.73 4.36 -1.14
C VAL A 60 -6.95 4.12 -2.42
N MET A 61 -5.71 4.56 -2.46
CA MET A 61 -4.77 4.20 -3.52
C MET A 61 -3.59 3.42 -2.94
N ASP A 62 -3.25 2.31 -3.58
CA ASP A 62 -2.01 1.55 -3.39
C ASP A 62 -1.13 1.77 -4.64
N VAL A 63 -0.07 2.56 -4.50
CA VAL A 63 0.69 3.12 -5.64
C VAL A 63 1.58 2.08 -6.32
N ALA A 64 2.08 1.10 -5.56
CA ALA A 64 2.97 0.03 -6.04
C ALA A 64 2.53 -1.34 -5.46
N ALA A 65 1.35 -1.77 -5.88
CA ALA A 65 0.52 -2.75 -5.19
C ALA A 65 1.00 -4.21 -5.27
N ALA A 66 1.75 -4.59 -6.33
CA ALA A 66 2.11 -6.00 -6.48
C ALA A 66 3.14 -6.47 -5.43
N PRO A 67 2.98 -7.69 -4.95
CA PRO A 67 2.12 -8.78 -5.41
C PRO A 67 0.68 -8.76 -4.87
N GLY A 68 0.27 -7.79 -4.04
CA GLY A 68 -1.09 -7.64 -3.54
C GLY A 68 -1.26 -7.84 -2.03
N SER A 69 -0.19 -8.06 -1.27
CA SER A 69 -0.25 -8.27 0.18
C SER A 69 -0.90 -7.10 0.91
N LYS A 70 -0.46 -5.87 0.64
CA LYS A 70 -1.00 -4.67 1.27
C LYS A 70 -2.37 -4.30 0.73
N THR A 71 -2.60 -4.46 -0.59
CA THR A 71 -3.92 -4.25 -1.21
C THR A 71 -4.99 -5.18 -0.60
N THR A 72 -4.67 -6.47 -0.39
CA THR A 72 -5.61 -7.43 0.22
C THR A 72 -5.87 -7.09 1.68
N GLN A 73 -4.87 -6.65 2.42
CA GLN A 73 -5.01 -6.20 3.79
C GLN A 73 -5.86 -4.91 3.88
N ILE A 74 -5.66 -3.94 2.99
CA ILE A 74 -6.49 -2.73 2.89
C ILE A 74 -7.96 -3.13 2.65
N ALA A 75 -8.22 -4.01 1.68
CA ALA A 75 -9.58 -4.47 1.36
C ALA A 75 -10.26 -5.18 2.54
N ALA A 76 -9.51 -5.99 3.29
CA ALA A 76 -9.99 -6.63 4.52
C ALA A 76 -10.36 -5.59 5.59
N ARG A 77 -9.52 -4.59 5.83
CA ARG A 77 -9.80 -3.47 6.77
C ARG A 77 -10.99 -2.63 6.35
N MET A 78 -11.21 -2.48 5.04
CA MET A 78 -12.38 -1.80 4.48
C MET A 78 -13.62 -2.70 4.40
N ASN A 79 -13.55 -3.97 4.80
CA ASN A 79 -14.65 -4.95 4.65
C ASN A 79 -15.21 -4.99 3.22
N ASN A 80 -14.37 -4.87 2.21
CA ASN A 80 -14.73 -4.73 0.80
C ASN A 80 -15.70 -3.55 0.49
N HIS A 81 -15.79 -2.54 1.38
CA HIS A 81 -16.52 -1.30 1.12
C HIS A 81 -15.61 -0.22 0.53
N GLY A 82 -16.21 0.84 -0.02
CA GLY A 82 -15.47 1.91 -0.68
C GLY A 82 -14.78 1.46 -1.97
N ALA A 83 -13.69 2.10 -2.34
CA ALA A 83 -12.96 1.82 -3.58
C ALA A 83 -11.44 1.87 -3.35
N ILE A 84 -10.73 0.90 -3.90
CA ILE A 84 -9.28 0.83 -3.91
C ILE A 84 -8.80 0.94 -5.34
N LEU A 85 -7.87 1.87 -5.63
CA LEU A 85 -7.12 1.88 -6.88
C LEU A 85 -5.75 1.26 -6.59
N ALA A 86 -5.52 0.06 -7.10
CA ALA A 86 -4.26 -0.65 -6.96
C ALA A 86 -3.46 -0.55 -8.26
N ASN A 87 -2.33 0.14 -8.21
CA ASN A 87 -1.47 0.36 -9.36
C ASN A 87 -0.20 -0.47 -9.29
N GLU A 88 0.30 -0.88 -10.43
CA GLU A 88 1.61 -1.54 -10.55
C GLU A 88 2.28 -1.15 -11.87
N PHE A 89 3.54 -0.77 -11.81
CA PHE A 89 4.33 -0.36 -12.96
C PHE A 89 4.74 -1.54 -13.86
N SER A 90 4.96 -2.72 -13.30
CA SER A 90 5.42 -3.90 -14.03
C SER A 90 4.25 -4.73 -14.58
N ALA A 91 4.17 -4.87 -15.90
CA ALA A 91 3.14 -5.67 -16.57
C ALA A 91 3.10 -7.15 -16.13
N SER A 92 4.25 -7.73 -15.78
CA SER A 92 4.31 -9.11 -15.28
C SER A 92 3.76 -9.20 -13.84
N ARG A 93 4.06 -8.20 -13.00
CA ARG A 93 3.61 -8.15 -11.60
C ARG A 93 2.11 -7.84 -11.48
N VAL A 94 1.52 -7.06 -12.40
CA VAL A 94 0.06 -6.85 -12.46
C VAL A 94 -0.71 -8.17 -12.55
N LYS A 95 -0.18 -9.16 -13.28
CA LYS A 95 -0.81 -10.49 -13.40
C LYS A 95 -0.84 -11.21 -12.05
N VAL A 96 0.23 -11.11 -11.28
CA VAL A 96 0.32 -11.69 -9.93
C VAL A 96 -0.64 -10.98 -8.98
N LEU A 97 -0.68 -9.65 -9.03
CA LEU A 97 -1.62 -8.83 -8.26
C LEU A 97 -3.07 -9.24 -8.57
N HIS A 98 -3.45 -9.32 -9.85
CA HIS A 98 -4.78 -9.76 -10.26
C HIS A 98 -5.13 -11.16 -9.73
N ALA A 99 -4.21 -12.12 -9.82
CA ALA A 99 -4.42 -13.48 -9.33
C ALA A 99 -4.68 -13.51 -7.82
N ASN A 100 -3.92 -12.73 -7.03
CA ASN A 100 -4.09 -12.65 -5.58
C ASN A 100 -5.40 -11.94 -5.18
N ILE A 101 -5.74 -10.83 -5.85
CA ILE A 101 -7.02 -10.14 -5.64
C ILE A 101 -8.20 -11.09 -5.90
N SER A 102 -8.17 -11.82 -7.02
CA SER A 102 -9.22 -12.78 -7.39
C SER A 102 -9.29 -13.95 -6.41
N ARG A 103 -8.14 -14.50 -6.01
CA ARG A 103 -8.07 -15.62 -5.05
C ARG A 103 -8.66 -15.23 -3.69
N CYS A 104 -8.36 -14.01 -3.20
CA CYS A 104 -8.86 -13.52 -1.92
C CYS A 104 -10.29 -12.97 -1.97
N GLY A 105 -10.99 -13.05 -3.11
CA GLY A 105 -12.39 -12.62 -3.23
C GLY A 105 -12.60 -11.11 -3.08
N ILE A 106 -11.62 -10.31 -3.47
CA ILE A 106 -11.70 -8.85 -3.33
C ILE A 106 -12.41 -8.26 -4.54
N HIS A 107 -13.43 -7.44 -4.30
CA HIS A 107 -14.29 -6.90 -5.36
C HIS A 107 -14.38 -5.37 -5.41
N ASN A 108 -13.81 -4.66 -4.43
CA ASN A 108 -13.79 -3.19 -4.39
C ASN A 108 -12.49 -2.58 -4.95
N VAL A 109 -11.76 -3.31 -5.80
CA VAL A 109 -10.46 -2.91 -6.36
C VAL A 109 -10.54 -2.67 -7.86
N ALA A 110 -10.01 -1.53 -8.29
CA ALA A 110 -9.67 -1.23 -9.69
C ALA A 110 -8.16 -1.39 -9.88
N LEU A 111 -7.75 -2.26 -10.82
CA LEU A 111 -6.34 -2.46 -11.15
C LEU A 111 -5.90 -1.52 -12.28
N THR A 112 -4.73 -0.91 -12.11
CA THR A 112 -4.11 -0.05 -13.11
C THR A 112 -2.66 -0.47 -13.38
N HIS A 113 -2.18 -0.16 -14.58
CA HIS A 113 -0.82 -0.43 -15.01
C HIS A 113 -0.20 0.87 -15.55
N PHE A 114 0.26 1.71 -14.63
CA PHE A 114 0.86 3.00 -14.95
C PHE A 114 2.10 3.27 -14.09
N ASP A 115 2.90 4.23 -14.53
CA ASP A 115 3.90 4.83 -13.67
C ASP A 115 3.20 5.59 -12.53
N GLY A 116 3.56 5.31 -11.28
CA GLY A 116 2.96 5.94 -10.10
C GLY A 116 3.08 7.47 -10.07
N ARG A 117 4.03 8.02 -10.82
CA ARG A 117 4.29 9.46 -10.92
C ARG A 117 3.21 10.24 -11.68
N VAL A 118 2.29 9.57 -12.38
CA VAL A 118 1.24 10.25 -13.17
C VAL A 118 0.01 10.64 -12.37
N PHE A 119 -0.23 10.00 -11.22
CA PHE A 119 -1.52 10.09 -10.53
C PHE A 119 -1.76 11.46 -9.89
N GLY A 120 -0.74 12.13 -9.39
CA GLY A 120 -0.89 13.47 -8.80
C GLY A 120 -1.42 14.51 -9.79
N ALA A 121 -1.02 14.41 -11.06
CA ALA A 121 -1.50 15.27 -12.12
C ALA A 121 -2.84 14.81 -12.73
N ALA A 122 -3.06 13.48 -12.81
CA ALA A 122 -4.24 12.89 -13.45
C ALA A 122 -5.46 12.84 -12.52
N LEU A 123 -5.26 12.61 -11.24
CA LEU A 123 -6.29 12.43 -10.22
C LEU A 123 -5.99 13.30 -8.97
N PRO A 124 -5.87 14.64 -9.12
CA PRO A 124 -5.55 15.51 -7.99
C PRO A 124 -6.64 15.43 -6.92
N GLU A 125 -6.21 15.29 -5.66
CA GLU A 125 -7.07 15.27 -4.47
C GLU A 125 -8.22 14.23 -4.51
N ALA A 126 -7.99 13.12 -5.25
CA ALA A 126 -9.01 12.10 -5.47
C ALA A 126 -9.14 11.08 -4.32
N PHE A 127 -8.11 10.93 -3.46
CA PHE A 127 -8.05 9.85 -2.47
C PHE A 127 -8.08 10.38 -1.05
N ASP A 128 -8.75 9.61 -0.17
CA ASP A 128 -8.82 9.86 1.28
C ASP A 128 -7.57 9.34 1.99
N ALA A 129 -7.02 8.23 1.48
CA ALA A 129 -5.81 7.61 1.99
C ALA A 129 -4.97 7.05 0.84
N ILE A 130 -3.65 7.13 0.97
CA ILE A 130 -2.71 6.60 -0.02
C ILE A 130 -1.62 5.79 0.70
N LEU A 131 -1.37 4.59 0.19
CA LEU A 131 -0.22 3.79 0.54
C LEU A 131 0.81 3.85 -0.58
N LEU A 132 2.02 4.25 -0.26
CA LEU A 132 3.20 4.17 -1.13
C LEU A 132 4.24 3.27 -0.47
N ASP A 133 4.13 1.95 -0.70
CA ASP A 133 5.21 1.00 -0.42
C ASP A 133 6.19 1.07 -1.59
N ALA A 134 7.20 1.93 -1.43
CA ALA A 134 8.01 2.40 -2.54
C ALA A 134 9.03 1.34 -3.01
N PRO A 135 9.33 1.27 -4.31
CA PRO A 135 10.47 0.50 -4.79
C PRO A 135 11.74 1.01 -4.10
N CYS A 136 12.55 0.11 -3.56
CA CYS A 136 13.71 0.43 -2.73
C CYS A 136 14.87 -0.54 -2.97
N SER A 137 16.03 -0.25 -2.37
CA SER A 137 17.24 -1.08 -2.46
C SER A 137 17.12 -2.45 -1.77
N GLY A 138 16.15 -2.61 -0.86
CA GLY A 138 15.84 -3.90 -0.25
C GLY A 138 16.82 -4.36 0.83
N GLU A 139 17.57 -3.48 1.48
CA GLU A 139 18.54 -3.83 2.53
C GLU A 139 17.92 -4.59 3.69
N GLY A 140 16.65 -4.34 3.99
CA GLY A 140 15.95 -4.97 5.11
C GLY A 140 15.61 -6.45 4.90
N VAL A 141 15.67 -6.97 3.65
CA VAL A 141 15.25 -8.34 3.33
C VAL A 141 16.41 -9.33 3.21
N VAL A 142 17.63 -8.95 3.58
CA VAL A 142 18.85 -9.78 3.49
C VAL A 142 18.75 -11.08 4.28
N ARG A 143 17.93 -11.14 5.32
CA ARG A 143 17.67 -12.34 6.13
C ARG A 143 16.97 -13.43 5.31
N LYS A 144 16.05 -12.99 4.42
CA LYS A 144 15.25 -13.85 3.55
C LYS A 144 15.93 -14.10 2.21
N ASP A 145 16.57 -13.08 1.64
CA ASP A 145 17.24 -13.13 0.34
C ASP A 145 18.69 -12.65 0.47
N PRO A 146 19.66 -13.58 0.57
CA PRO A 146 21.08 -13.22 0.64
C PRO A 146 21.60 -12.46 -0.58
N ASP A 147 20.91 -12.55 -1.73
CA ASP A 147 21.27 -11.86 -2.96
C ASP A 147 20.66 -10.43 -3.05
N ALA A 148 19.87 -10.01 -2.07
CA ALA A 148 19.21 -8.70 -2.06
C ALA A 148 20.18 -7.52 -2.28
N LEU A 149 21.41 -7.61 -1.78
CA LEU A 149 22.43 -6.57 -1.92
C LEU A 149 23.38 -6.75 -3.13
N LYS A 150 23.11 -7.70 -4.02
CA LYS A 150 24.02 -8.01 -5.13
C LYS A 150 24.31 -6.81 -6.05
N ASN A 151 23.36 -5.93 -6.23
CA ASN A 151 23.48 -4.72 -7.07
C ASN A 151 23.48 -3.43 -6.24
N TRP A 152 23.70 -3.55 -4.92
CA TRP A 152 23.71 -2.40 -4.04
C TRP A 152 24.92 -1.52 -4.27
N SER A 153 24.72 -0.22 -4.40
CA SER A 153 25.75 0.82 -4.40
C SER A 153 25.15 2.13 -3.89
N VAL A 154 26.01 3.04 -3.44
CA VAL A 154 25.57 4.38 -3.01
C VAL A 154 24.89 5.12 -4.17
N GLU A 155 25.44 5.00 -5.38
CA GLU A 155 24.90 5.63 -6.58
C GLU A 155 23.50 5.10 -6.90
N SER A 156 23.30 3.78 -6.86
CA SER A 156 21.98 3.17 -7.10
C SER A 156 20.96 3.58 -6.06
N ASN A 157 21.36 3.69 -4.78
CA ASN A 157 20.47 4.14 -3.71
C ASN A 157 20.01 5.59 -3.92
N LEU A 158 20.90 6.48 -4.36
CA LEU A 158 20.55 7.87 -4.67
C LEU A 158 19.60 7.99 -5.87
N GLU A 159 19.77 7.17 -6.90
CA GLU A 159 18.84 7.10 -8.05
C GLU A 159 17.45 6.59 -7.63
N ILE A 160 17.41 5.57 -6.77
CA ILE A 160 16.16 5.04 -6.20
C ILE A 160 15.49 6.12 -5.34
N ALA A 161 16.23 6.79 -4.45
CA ALA A 161 15.72 7.87 -3.61
C ALA A 161 15.15 9.04 -4.45
N ALA A 162 15.77 9.37 -5.58
CA ALA A 162 15.24 10.38 -6.51
C ALA A 162 13.86 9.93 -7.08
N THR A 163 13.73 8.67 -7.49
CA THR A 163 12.47 8.10 -7.96
C THR A 163 11.41 8.08 -6.86
N GLN A 164 11.79 7.75 -5.63
CA GLN A 164 10.89 7.75 -4.47
C GLN A 164 10.36 9.15 -4.17
N ARG A 165 11.20 10.20 -4.30
CA ARG A 165 10.76 11.60 -4.15
C ARG A 165 9.72 11.98 -5.20
N GLU A 166 9.87 11.55 -6.45
CA GLU A 166 8.88 11.80 -7.49
C GLU A 166 7.57 11.04 -7.23
N LEU A 167 7.64 9.80 -6.73
CA LEU A 167 6.47 8.99 -6.39
C LEU A 167 5.70 9.58 -5.21
N ILE A 168 6.38 9.97 -4.13
CA ILE A 168 5.72 10.55 -2.95
C ILE A 168 5.13 11.94 -3.27
N ASP A 169 5.76 12.71 -4.15
CA ASP A 169 5.25 14.00 -4.66
C ASP A 169 3.94 13.80 -5.42
N SER A 170 3.90 12.84 -6.34
CA SER A 170 2.70 12.47 -7.07
C SER A 170 1.59 11.97 -6.13
N ALA A 171 1.91 11.08 -5.20
CA ALA A 171 0.97 10.58 -4.21
C ALA A 171 0.39 11.70 -3.34
N PHE A 172 1.23 12.65 -2.91
CA PHE A 172 0.79 13.80 -2.11
C PHE A 172 -0.16 14.73 -2.86
N HIS A 173 0.02 14.91 -4.18
CA HIS A 173 -0.94 15.67 -5.00
C HIS A 173 -2.26 14.92 -5.23
N ALA A 174 -2.22 13.59 -5.34
CA ALA A 174 -3.41 12.75 -5.48
C ALA A 174 -4.22 12.65 -4.17
N LEU A 175 -3.59 12.93 -3.01
CA LEU A 175 -4.21 12.93 -1.70
C LEU A 175 -5.01 14.22 -1.48
N ARG A 176 -6.26 14.12 -1.00
CA ARG A 176 -7.07 15.28 -0.64
C ARG A 176 -6.56 15.96 0.65
N PRO A 177 -6.87 17.26 0.88
CA PRO A 177 -6.69 17.86 2.18
C PRO A 177 -7.42 17.08 3.28
N GLY A 178 -6.79 16.90 4.43
CA GLY A 178 -7.25 16.04 5.52
C GLY A 178 -6.97 14.56 5.33
N GLY A 179 -6.53 14.14 4.15
CA GLY A 179 -6.19 12.74 3.85
C GLY A 179 -4.87 12.29 4.49
N THR A 180 -4.69 10.98 4.56
CA THR A 180 -3.51 10.32 5.15
C THR A 180 -2.69 9.61 4.09
N LEU A 181 -1.36 9.80 4.09
CA LEU A 181 -0.41 9.06 3.28
C LEU A 181 0.51 8.27 4.19
N VAL A 182 0.70 6.99 3.86
CA VAL A 182 1.74 6.16 4.46
C VAL A 182 2.80 5.88 3.39
N TYR A 183 4.03 6.22 3.73
CA TYR A 183 5.22 5.88 2.97
C TYR A 183 5.97 4.76 3.67
N SER A 184 6.38 3.73 2.93
CA SER A 184 7.13 2.61 3.48
C SER A 184 8.15 2.05 2.52
N THR A 185 9.16 1.39 3.06
CA THR A 185 10.20 0.68 2.30
C THR A 185 10.66 -0.55 3.08
N CYS A 186 11.20 -1.53 2.38
CA CYS A 186 11.95 -2.64 2.99
C CYS A 186 13.46 -2.39 2.96
N THR A 187 13.91 -1.14 3.07
CA THR A 187 15.33 -0.78 3.19
C THR A 187 15.63 -0.12 4.53
N LEU A 188 16.92 0.04 4.85
CA LEU A 188 17.37 0.51 6.15
C LEU A 188 18.11 1.85 6.06
N ASN A 189 18.48 2.31 4.87
CA ASN A 189 19.25 3.54 4.70
C ASN A 189 18.36 4.78 4.82
N ARG A 190 18.96 5.86 5.27
CA ARG A 190 18.29 7.14 5.51
C ARG A 190 17.91 7.86 4.22
N ASP A 191 18.70 7.71 3.15
CA ASP A 191 18.51 8.42 1.87
C ASP A 191 17.14 8.07 1.25
N GLU A 192 16.74 6.80 1.36
CA GLU A 192 15.48 6.26 0.85
C GLU A 192 14.32 6.37 1.84
N ASN A 193 14.58 6.65 3.11
CA ASN A 193 13.60 6.64 4.20
C ASN A 193 13.29 8.06 4.70
N GLU A 194 13.93 8.47 5.79
CA GLU A 194 13.66 9.75 6.43
C GLU A 194 13.86 10.93 5.48
N ASP A 195 14.92 10.91 4.65
CA ASP A 195 15.25 12.03 3.78
C ASP A 195 14.26 12.22 2.64
N VAL A 196 13.56 11.17 2.20
CA VAL A 196 12.42 11.29 1.26
C VAL A 196 11.25 12.01 1.92
N CYS A 197 10.89 11.63 3.15
CA CYS A 197 9.80 12.25 3.90
C CYS A 197 10.12 13.71 4.26
N LEU A 198 11.36 13.97 4.72
CA LEU A 198 11.83 15.31 5.08
C LEU A 198 11.89 16.22 3.86
N TRP A 199 12.28 15.69 2.69
CA TRP A 199 12.25 16.43 1.42
C TRP A 199 10.82 16.87 1.06
N LEU A 200 9.82 15.99 1.23
CA LEU A 200 8.42 16.33 0.98
C LEU A 200 7.97 17.47 1.92
N ARG A 201 8.28 17.37 3.22
CA ARG A 201 7.97 18.43 4.19
C ARG A 201 8.71 19.73 3.88
N GLN A 202 9.96 19.68 3.45
CA GLN A 202 10.71 20.87 3.04
C GLN A 202 10.04 21.55 1.83
N ARG A 203 9.53 20.77 0.88
CA ARG A 203 8.89 21.26 -0.34
C ARG A 203 7.54 21.92 -0.10
N TYR A 204 6.71 21.34 0.79
CA TYR A 204 5.32 21.76 1.02
C TYR A 204 5.07 22.35 2.40
N ALA A 205 6.10 22.46 3.22
CA ALA A 205 6.09 23.09 4.54
C ALA A 205 4.90 22.66 5.42
N ASP A 206 4.05 23.60 5.80
CA ASP A 206 2.88 23.41 6.65
C ASP A 206 1.76 22.56 6.01
N ALA A 207 1.82 22.28 4.72
CA ALA A 207 0.88 21.35 4.09
C ALA A 207 1.15 19.87 4.47
N VAL A 208 2.33 19.55 5.05
CA VAL A 208 2.73 18.21 5.48
C VAL A 208 2.84 18.15 7.00
N GLU A 209 1.95 17.38 7.62
CA GLU A 209 1.99 17.07 9.05
C GLU A 209 2.44 15.62 9.22
N PHE A 210 3.54 15.37 9.95
CA PHE A 210 3.90 14.01 10.34
C PHE A 210 3.07 13.54 11.51
N LEU A 211 2.52 12.33 11.42
CA LEU A 211 1.71 11.70 12.45
C LEU A 211 2.57 10.64 13.15
N PRO A 212 2.92 10.82 14.44
CA PRO A 212 3.77 9.89 15.16
C PRO A 212 3.18 8.48 15.20
N LEU A 213 4.04 7.47 15.15
CA LEU A 213 3.71 6.05 15.16
C LEU A 213 4.26 5.31 16.39
N ASP A 214 4.83 6.04 17.36
CA ASP A 214 5.45 5.51 18.57
C ASP A 214 4.47 4.78 19.50
N THR A 215 3.18 4.94 19.28
CA THR A 215 2.08 4.29 20.00
C THR A 215 1.24 3.34 19.14
N LEU A 216 1.69 3.01 17.91
CA LEU A 216 0.93 2.20 16.96
C LEU A 216 0.66 0.77 17.51
N PHE A 217 1.60 0.22 18.26
CA PHE A 217 1.49 -1.05 18.98
C PHE A 217 2.36 -1.03 20.24
N ASP A 218 2.15 -1.98 21.13
CA ASP A 218 3.00 -2.13 22.31
C ASP A 218 4.47 -2.25 21.90
N SER A 219 5.35 -1.49 22.53
CA SER A 219 6.78 -1.39 22.20
C SER A 219 7.15 -0.66 20.89
N ALA A 220 6.20 -0.07 20.15
CA ALA A 220 6.50 0.71 18.93
C ALA A 220 7.54 1.82 19.18
N SER A 221 7.54 2.40 20.38
CA SER A 221 8.51 3.44 20.78
C SER A 221 9.97 3.01 20.66
N HIS A 222 10.28 1.71 20.71
CA HIS A 222 11.65 1.21 20.52
C HIS A 222 12.12 1.30 19.05
N ALA A 223 11.20 1.43 18.10
CA ALA A 223 11.45 1.62 16.68
C ALA A 223 11.27 3.08 16.23
N ALA A 224 10.82 3.97 17.11
CA ALA A 224 10.48 5.34 16.75
C ALA A 224 11.73 6.18 16.45
N THR A 225 11.69 6.90 15.32
CA THR A 225 12.68 7.91 14.98
C THR A 225 12.34 9.25 15.66
N PRO A 226 13.28 10.22 15.72
CA PRO A 226 12.99 11.57 16.24
C PRO A 226 11.85 12.29 15.50
N GLU A 227 11.62 11.95 14.24
CA GLU A 227 10.56 12.49 13.41
C GLU A 227 9.18 11.86 13.68
N GLY A 228 9.13 10.77 14.48
CA GLY A 228 7.93 10.00 14.78
C GLY A 228 7.64 8.87 13.81
N PHE A 229 8.58 8.52 12.93
CA PHE A 229 8.48 7.36 12.03
C PHE A 229 8.86 6.08 12.76
N LEU A 230 8.58 4.92 12.17
CA LEU A 230 9.08 3.63 12.67
C LEU A 230 10.17 3.07 11.77
N HIS A 231 11.29 2.71 12.37
CA HIS A 231 12.39 2.01 11.74
C HIS A 231 12.55 0.65 12.42
N VAL A 232 11.89 -0.36 11.86
CA VAL A 232 11.81 -1.70 12.44
C VAL A 232 13.06 -2.49 12.08
N PHE A 233 13.73 -3.03 13.09
CA PHE A 233 14.95 -3.81 12.93
C PHE A 233 14.72 -5.27 13.31
N PRO A 234 15.30 -6.24 12.55
CA PRO A 234 15.14 -7.67 12.78
C PRO A 234 15.50 -8.14 14.19
N GLN A 235 16.56 -7.56 14.77
CA GLN A 235 17.04 -7.94 16.11
C GLN A 235 16.13 -7.49 17.27
N ILE A 236 15.16 -6.61 16.99
CA ILE A 236 14.22 -6.10 18.01
C ILE A 236 12.88 -6.82 17.93
N TYR A 237 12.38 -7.10 16.72
CA TYR A 237 11.02 -7.57 16.51
C TYR A 237 10.91 -8.95 15.83
N ASP A 238 12.05 -9.63 15.59
CA ASP A 238 12.11 -10.91 14.88
C ASP A 238 11.33 -10.93 13.56
N CYS A 239 11.46 -9.87 12.77
CA CYS A 239 10.88 -9.70 11.44
C CYS A 239 11.93 -9.14 10.48
N GLU A 240 11.59 -8.98 9.19
CA GLU A 240 12.45 -8.28 8.25
C GLU A 240 12.58 -6.78 8.59
N GLY A 241 13.69 -6.16 8.15
CA GLY A 241 13.88 -4.72 8.32
C GLY A 241 12.87 -3.91 7.49
N PHE A 242 12.29 -2.88 8.11
CA PHE A 242 11.22 -2.12 7.47
C PHE A 242 11.17 -0.67 7.98
N PHE A 243 10.76 0.25 7.11
CA PHE A 243 10.52 1.65 7.47
C PHE A 243 9.07 2.05 7.18
N VAL A 244 8.46 2.80 8.09
CA VAL A 244 7.10 3.33 7.91
C VAL A 244 7.04 4.77 8.41
N ALA A 245 6.54 5.67 7.56
CA ALA A 245 6.20 7.04 7.90
C ALA A 245 4.73 7.30 7.58
N ARG A 246 4.03 8.01 8.47
CA ARG A 246 2.64 8.42 8.30
C ARG A 246 2.54 9.92 8.30
N LEU A 247 1.84 10.47 7.34
CA LEU A 247 1.63 11.92 7.23
C LEU A 247 0.19 12.26 6.84
N ARG A 248 -0.21 13.47 7.17
CA ARG A 248 -1.48 14.10 6.75
C ARG A 248 -1.19 15.27 5.82
N LYS A 249 -1.99 15.40 4.76
CA LYS A 249 -2.06 16.62 3.96
C LYS A 249 -3.00 17.60 4.64
N THR A 250 -2.49 18.69 5.17
CA THR A 250 -3.31 19.65 5.97
C THR A 250 -4.10 20.63 5.10
N ARG A 251 -3.61 20.95 3.89
CA ARG A 251 -4.23 21.87 2.95
C ARG A 251 -3.89 21.51 1.50
N ALA A 252 -4.64 22.08 0.57
CA ALA A 252 -4.34 22.00 -0.87
C ALA A 252 -2.97 22.64 -1.19
N VAL A 253 -2.34 22.10 -2.22
CA VAL A 253 -1.10 22.64 -2.81
C VAL A 253 -1.33 22.93 -4.29
N ASP A 254 -0.44 23.72 -4.90
CA ASP A 254 -0.55 24.05 -6.32
C ASP A 254 -0.56 22.79 -7.18
N PRO A 255 -1.52 22.65 -8.11
CA PRO A 255 -1.66 21.43 -8.90
C PRO A 255 -0.46 21.21 -9.82
N LEU A 256 -0.12 19.94 -10.04
CA LEU A 256 0.86 19.57 -11.05
C LEU A 256 0.32 19.85 -12.47
N PRO A 257 1.19 20.20 -13.43
CA PRO A 257 0.76 20.37 -14.82
C PRO A 257 0.21 19.05 -15.36
N VAL A 258 -1.01 19.08 -15.89
CA VAL A 258 -1.67 17.91 -16.45
C VAL A 258 -0.94 17.46 -17.71
N PRO A 259 -0.43 16.22 -17.78
CA PRO A 259 0.19 15.69 -18.97
C PRO A 259 -0.84 15.62 -20.11
N LYS A 260 -0.39 15.84 -21.35
CA LYS A 260 -1.24 15.63 -22.53
C LYS A 260 -1.43 14.13 -22.74
N PHE A 261 -2.52 13.57 -22.26
CA PHE A 261 -2.89 12.18 -22.54
C PHE A 261 -3.57 12.09 -23.91
N LYS A 262 -3.18 11.07 -24.71
CA LYS A 262 -4.04 10.61 -25.79
C LYS A 262 -5.16 9.80 -25.16
N VAL A 263 -6.32 10.40 -25.00
CA VAL A 263 -7.52 9.70 -24.57
C VAL A 263 -7.96 8.80 -25.73
N GLY A 264 -7.83 7.47 -25.56
CA GLY A 264 -8.42 6.50 -26.46
C GLY A 264 -9.96 6.51 -26.33
N ASN A 265 -10.62 5.82 -27.27
CA ASN A 265 -12.07 5.61 -27.11
C ASN A 265 -12.29 4.71 -25.89
N PHE A 266 -13.00 5.22 -24.89
CA PHE A 266 -13.43 4.41 -23.77
C PHE A 266 -14.43 3.37 -24.26
N PRO A 267 -14.19 2.05 -24.08
CA PRO A 267 -14.97 1.00 -24.73
C PRO A 267 -16.36 0.82 -24.12
N PHE A 268 -16.68 1.53 -23.04
CA PHE A 268 -17.96 1.43 -22.36
C PHE A 268 -18.73 2.74 -22.51
N ALA A 269 -20.04 2.64 -22.71
CA ALA A 269 -20.96 3.75 -22.68
C ALA A 269 -21.86 3.65 -21.44
N PRO A 270 -22.25 4.80 -20.82
CA PRO A 270 -23.20 4.77 -19.73
C PRO A 270 -24.52 4.12 -20.18
N VAL A 271 -24.98 3.11 -19.43
CA VAL A 271 -26.29 2.48 -19.64
C VAL A 271 -27.35 3.47 -19.21
N LYS A 272 -28.38 3.69 -20.06
CA LYS A 272 -29.42 4.70 -19.86
C LYS A 272 -30.82 4.12 -20.07
N GLY A 273 -31.82 4.79 -19.51
CA GLY A 273 -33.23 4.47 -19.73
C GLY A 273 -33.62 3.06 -19.32
N ARG A 274 -34.38 2.38 -20.18
CA ARG A 274 -34.91 1.02 -19.90
C ARG A 274 -33.83 -0.02 -19.61
N GLU A 275 -32.68 0.08 -20.27
CA GLU A 275 -31.55 -0.85 -20.05
C GLU A 275 -30.95 -0.66 -18.65
N ALA A 276 -30.80 0.57 -18.17
CA ALA A 276 -30.35 0.87 -16.81
C ALA A 276 -31.31 0.26 -15.78
N THR A 277 -32.61 0.44 -15.94
CA THR A 277 -33.62 -0.12 -15.06
C THR A 277 -33.57 -1.66 -15.03
N GLN A 278 -33.38 -2.29 -16.19
CA GLN A 278 -33.24 -3.75 -16.29
C GLN A 278 -31.96 -4.26 -15.61
N ALA A 279 -30.85 -3.55 -15.81
CA ALA A 279 -29.57 -3.87 -15.18
C ALA A 279 -29.64 -3.75 -13.65
N GLN A 280 -30.24 -2.66 -13.13
CA GLN A 280 -30.48 -2.48 -11.69
C GLN A 280 -31.37 -3.59 -11.11
N ALA A 281 -32.46 -3.94 -11.79
CA ALA A 281 -33.35 -5.00 -11.38
C ALA A 281 -32.68 -6.38 -11.35
N ALA A 282 -31.77 -6.63 -12.29
CA ALA A 282 -30.99 -7.88 -12.33
C ALA A 282 -29.96 -7.92 -11.21
N ALA A 283 -29.24 -6.83 -10.98
CA ALA A 283 -28.24 -6.72 -9.91
C ALA A 283 -28.87 -6.84 -8.51
N SER A 284 -30.03 -6.19 -8.28
CA SER A 284 -30.75 -6.28 -7.01
C SER A 284 -31.15 -7.72 -6.65
N LYS A 285 -31.40 -8.60 -7.64
CA LYS A 285 -31.70 -10.01 -7.40
C LYS A 285 -30.53 -10.80 -6.77
N VAL A 286 -29.30 -10.31 -6.96
CA VAL A 286 -28.08 -10.92 -6.42
C VAL A 286 -27.47 -10.05 -5.30
N GLY A 287 -28.26 -9.12 -4.74
CA GLY A 287 -27.83 -8.27 -3.62
C GLY A 287 -26.88 -7.12 -3.99
N LEU A 288 -26.69 -6.85 -5.29
CA LEU A 288 -25.91 -5.71 -5.75
C LEU A 288 -26.82 -4.48 -5.93
N HIS A 289 -26.45 -3.39 -5.26
CA HIS A 289 -27.13 -2.11 -5.34
C HIS A 289 -26.13 -1.03 -5.77
N TRP A 290 -26.54 -0.17 -6.69
CA TRP A 290 -25.78 1.04 -7.05
C TRP A 290 -26.79 2.18 -7.26
N ASP A 291 -26.34 3.37 -6.98
CA ASP A 291 -27.06 4.64 -7.18
C ASP A 291 -26.95 5.16 -8.62
#